data_9504cf15b40be83fd128a2595d5fd052
#
_entry.id   9504cf15b40be83fd128a2595d5fd052
#
_cell.length_a   1.000
_cell.length_b   1.000
_cell.length_c   1.000
_cell.angle_alpha   90.00
_cell.angle_beta   90.00
_cell.angle_gamma   90.00
#
_symmetry.space_group_name_H-M   'P 1'
#
loop_
_entity.id
_entity.type
_entity.pdbx_description
1 polymer ?
#
loop_
_entity_poly.entity_id
_entity_poly.type
_entity_poly.pdbx_seq_one_letter_code
_entity_poly.pdbx_strand_id
1 'polypeptide(L)'
;LLVLSNSEIATVTGISGAGSFEQYIQYTPAADAEIVSNGKLKTIGVMSDAPSGAATPAVLTRAGLNLSQCAHFLINSGLQIVPGVPYYDLRAKHGYDIRVRPGVPDAPEIRDASRRLAGCCDCDLAVIGETIPGGTTTALCVLRALGYNANVSSSFAANPTALKEKVVREAMYGASISPGSLRDDPMRAVKLFGDPMMPCVVGLTEGFLNSGKEVLLAGGTQMGAVAAILKELNLSDDVVLATTKYVFDDASARFIELVEALEIDAFSAYPDFSKSSISALQKYEQGEVKEGVGAGGAMTLACISGYDQDAYRQEVEAVIKQL
;
A
#
# COMPACT_ATOMS: atom_id res chain seq x y z
N LEU A 1 10.37 3.34 4.63
CA LEU A 1 10.58 2.49 3.46
C LEU A 1 9.33 2.53 2.58
N LEU A 2 9.49 2.57 1.24
CA LEU A 2 8.38 2.50 0.29
C LEU A 2 8.60 1.34 -0.67
N VAL A 3 7.70 0.36 -0.63
CA VAL A 3 7.75 -0.83 -1.50
C VAL A 3 6.97 -0.55 -2.79
N LEU A 4 7.64 -0.71 -3.92
CA LEU A 4 7.14 -0.41 -5.25
C LEU A 4 6.90 -1.70 -6.02
N SER A 5 5.69 -1.90 -6.52
CA SER A 5 5.33 -3.10 -7.28
C SER A 5 4.30 -2.82 -8.36
N ASN A 6 4.21 -3.72 -9.33
CA ASN A 6 3.09 -3.83 -10.28
C ASN A 6 2.39 -5.19 -10.16
N SER A 7 1.13 -5.24 -10.57
CA SER A 7 0.37 -6.48 -10.69
C SER A 7 -0.47 -6.48 -11.96
N GLU A 8 -0.52 -7.61 -12.67
CA GLU A 8 -1.39 -7.80 -13.84
C GLU A 8 -2.88 -7.65 -13.48
N ILE A 9 -3.27 -7.81 -12.21
CA ILE A 9 -4.64 -7.56 -11.75
C ILE A 9 -5.06 -6.11 -12.00
N ALA A 10 -4.13 -5.16 -11.96
CA ALA A 10 -4.42 -3.76 -12.25
C ALA A 10 -4.94 -3.52 -13.69
N THR A 11 -4.67 -4.44 -14.62
CA THR A 11 -5.12 -4.34 -16.02
C THR A 11 -6.56 -4.80 -16.23
N VAL A 12 -7.22 -5.33 -15.21
CA VAL A 12 -8.64 -5.65 -15.27
C VAL A 12 -9.43 -4.34 -15.25
N THR A 13 -10.07 -4.04 -16.36
CA THR A 13 -10.83 -2.79 -16.53
C THR A 13 -11.77 -2.52 -15.36
N GLY A 14 -11.64 -1.34 -14.73
CA GLY A 14 -12.45 -0.91 -13.59
C GLY A 14 -12.02 -1.45 -12.22
N ILE A 15 -10.91 -2.19 -12.11
CA ILE A 15 -10.38 -2.70 -10.83
C ILE A 15 -9.60 -1.62 -10.06
N SER A 16 -8.81 -0.83 -10.76
CA SER A 16 -7.91 0.16 -10.18
C SER A 16 -8.19 1.57 -10.69
N GLY A 17 -8.24 2.54 -9.78
CA GLY A 17 -8.27 3.97 -10.10
C GLY A 17 -6.90 4.64 -9.97
N ALA A 18 -5.81 3.87 -10.01
CA ALA A 18 -4.47 4.41 -10.06
C ALA A 18 -4.12 4.85 -11.48
N GLY A 19 -3.49 6.05 -11.61
CA GLY A 19 -3.16 6.64 -12.90
C GLY A 19 -4.36 7.25 -13.62
N SER A 20 -4.14 8.37 -14.32
CA SER A 20 -5.21 9.15 -14.97
C SER A 20 -5.94 8.41 -16.10
N PHE A 21 -5.30 7.39 -16.69
CA PHE A 21 -5.87 6.51 -17.72
C PHE A 21 -5.34 5.09 -17.52
N GLU A 22 -6.12 4.07 -17.98
CA GLU A 22 -5.74 2.65 -17.84
C GLU A 22 -4.35 2.33 -18.40
N GLN A 23 -3.96 2.94 -19.51
CA GLN A 23 -2.63 2.75 -20.12
C GLN A 23 -1.47 3.26 -19.25
N TYR A 24 -1.73 4.13 -18.27
CA TYR A 24 -0.72 4.71 -17.40
C TYR A 24 -0.63 4.02 -16.03
N ILE A 25 -1.50 3.08 -15.73
CA ILE A 25 -1.51 2.37 -14.43
C ILE A 25 -0.15 1.75 -14.12
N GLN A 26 0.52 1.18 -15.10
CA GLN A 26 1.85 0.56 -14.92
C GLN A 26 2.95 1.55 -14.53
N TYR A 27 2.79 2.84 -14.84
CA TYR A 27 3.76 3.90 -14.51
C TYR A 27 3.56 4.44 -13.09
N THR A 28 2.40 4.23 -12.48
CA THR A 28 2.03 4.83 -11.20
C THR A 28 3.07 4.60 -10.09
N PRO A 29 3.58 3.39 -9.82
CA PRO A 29 4.54 3.22 -8.74
C PRO A 29 5.88 3.93 -8.99
N ALA A 30 6.31 4.02 -10.25
CA ALA A 30 7.52 4.73 -10.62
C ALA A 30 7.36 6.26 -10.53
N ALA A 31 6.20 6.79 -10.94
CA ALA A 31 5.86 8.21 -10.80
C ALA A 31 5.76 8.60 -9.31
N ASP A 32 5.08 7.81 -8.49
CA ASP A 32 4.98 8.02 -7.05
C ASP A 32 6.37 8.04 -6.39
N ALA A 33 7.26 7.12 -6.78
CA ALA A 33 8.63 7.06 -6.28
C ALA A 33 9.42 8.33 -6.60
N GLU A 34 9.27 8.89 -7.80
CA GLU A 34 9.94 10.14 -8.19
C GLU A 34 9.39 11.35 -7.41
N ILE A 35 8.07 11.42 -7.21
CA ILE A 35 7.44 12.47 -6.40
C ILE A 35 7.91 12.38 -4.94
N VAL A 36 7.86 11.20 -4.35
CA VAL A 36 8.32 10.98 -2.96
C VAL A 36 9.78 11.37 -2.78
N SER A 37 10.66 10.98 -3.71
CA SER A 37 12.10 11.24 -3.58
C SER A 37 12.50 12.67 -3.95
N ASN A 38 11.94 13.24 -5.01
CA ASN A 38 12.42 14.51 -5.57
C ASN A 38 11.41 15.65 -5.44
N GLY A 39 10.15 15.38 -5.06
CA GLY A 39 9.05 16.33 -5.08
C GLY A 39 8.59 16.70 -6.51
N LYS A 40 9.03 15.96 -7.52
CA LYS A 40 8.65 16.17 -8.93
C LYS A 40 8.96 14.95 -9.78
N LEU A 41 8.28 14.84 -10.92
CA LEU A 41 8.61 13.87 -11.97
C LEU A 41 9.94 14.22 -12.64
N LYS A 42 10.73 13.22 -12.96
CA LYS A 42 12.06 13.39 -13.55
C LYS A 42 12.20 12.63 -14.86
N THR A 43 11.87 11.36 -14.86
CA THR A 43 11.96 10.48 -16.04
C THR A 43 10.60 9.93 -16.46
N ILE A 44 9.67 9.84 -15.54
CA ILE A 44 8.30 9.43 -15.79
C ILE A 44 7.51 10.64 -16.29
N GLY A 45 7.08 10.60 -17.54
CA GLY A 45 6.36 11.72 -18.17
C GLY A 45 4.85 11.75 -17.90
N VAL A 46 4.36 10.98 -16.90
CA VAL A 46 2.94 10.81 -16.62
C VAL A 46 2.69 10.93 -15.13
N MET A 47 1.77 11.83 -14.74
CA MET A 47 1.31 11.94 -13.36
C MET A 47 0.54 10.70 -12.91
N SER A 48 0.72 10.34 -11.66
CA SER A 48 0.00 9.23 -11.00
C SER A 48 -1.34 9.62 -10.38
N ASP A 49 -1.86 10.81 -10.73
CA ASP A 49 -3.17 11.28 -10.26
C ASP A 49 -4.29 10.31 -10.66
N ALA A 50 -5.35 10.27 -9.86
CA ALA A 50 -6.52 9.46 -10.17
C ALA A 50 -7.28 9.99 -11.41
N PRO A 51 -8.08 9.14 -12.10
CA PRO A 51 -8.89 9.55 -13.25
C PRO A 51 -9.86 10.69 -12.95
N SER A 52 -10.29 10.80 -11.70
CA SER A 52 -11.11 11.92 -11.21
C SER A 52 -10.36 13.25 -11.16
N GLY A 53 -9.03 13.24 -11.28
CA GLY A 53 -8.15 14.39 -11.04
C GLY A 53 -7.88 14.64 -9.56
N ALA A 54 -8.10 13.64 -8.68
CA ALA A 54 -7.60 13.67 -7.31
C ALA A 54 -6.08 13.49 -7.33
N ALA A 55 -5.37 14.29 -6.53
CA ALA A 55 -3.93 14.23 -6.45
C ALA A 55 -3.45 12.85 -5.95
N THR A 56 -2.32 12.37 -6.47
CA THR A 56 -1.71 11.12 -6.00
C THR A 56 -1.35 11.22 -4.50
N PRO A 57 -1.50 10.14 -3.71
CA PRO A 57 -1.06 10.11 -2.32
C PRO A 57 0.45 10.35 -2.14
N ALA A 58 1.24 10.24 -3.20
CA ALA A 58 2.68 10.53 -3.16
C ALA A 58 2.98 11.95 -2.67
N VAL A 59 2.09 12.93 -2.95
CA VAL A 59 2.26 14.30 -2.45
C VAL A 59 2.07 14.38 -0.93
N LEU A 60 1.18 13.56 -0.37
CA LEU A 60 0.95 13.44 1.07
C LEU A 60 2.18 12.84 1.75
N THR A 61 2.70 11.75 1.19
CA THR A 61 3.91 11.10 1.70
C THR A 61 5.12 12.02 1.62
N ARG A 62 5.31 12.72 0.50
CA ARG A 62 6.38 13.71 0.36
C ARG A 62 6.29 14.82 1.42
N ALA A 63 5.10 15.35 1.67
CA ALA A 63 4.89 16.36 2.70
C ALA A 63 5.25 15.85 4.09
N GLY A 64 4.84 14.63 4.45
CA GLY A 64 5.21 14.01 5.72
C GLY A 64 6.72 13.83 5.88
N LEU A 65 7.41 13.42 4.82
CA LEU A 65 8.88 13.30 4.82
C LEU A 65 9.58 14.66 4.91
N ASN A 66 9.05 15.70 4.25
CA ASN A 66 9.60 17.05 4.36
C ASN A 66 9.51 17.59 5.78
N LEU A 67 8.40 17.37 6.46
CA LEU A 67 8.20 17.83 7.83
C LEU A 67 9.01 17.01 8.84
N SER A 68 8.92 15.68 8.76
CA SER A 68 9.58 14.79 9.71
C SER A 68 11.11 14.71 9.53
N GLN A 69 11.62 15.12 8.36
CA GLN A 69 13.03 14.97 7.97
C GLN A 69 13.54 13.52 8.07
N CYS A 70 12.62 12.54 8.02
CA CYS A 70 12.99 11.13 8.08
C CYS A 70 13.69 10.69 6.80
N ALA A 71 14.73 9.88 6.94
CA ALA A 71 15.33 9.19 5.81
C ALA A 71 14.30 8.27 5.13
N HIS A 72 14.29 8.24 3.80
CA HIS A 72 13.43 7.35 3.04
C HIS A 72 14.23 6.43 2.14
N PHE A 73 13.67 5.26 1.87
CA PHE A 73 14.32 4.22 1.10
C PHE A 73 13.29 3.53 0.19
N LEU A 74 13.58 3.44 -1.09
CA LEU A 74 12.71 2.84 -2.09
C LEU A 74 13.15 1.41 -2.38
N ILE A 75 12.19 0.49 -2.49
CA ILE A 75 12.43 -0.93 -2.75
C ILE A 75 11.62 -1.36 -3.97
N ASN A 76 12.31 -1.76 -5.03
CA ASN A 76 11.68 -2.42 -6.18
C ASN A 76 11.41 -3.88 -5.84
N SER A 77 10.12 -4.19 -5.64
CA SER A 77 9.62 -5.55 -5.46
C SER A 77 8.73 -5.98 -6.63
N GLY A 78 9.21 -5.78 -7.85
CA GLY A 78 8.51 -6.20 -9.07
C GLY A 78 7.87 -5.06 -9.85
N LEU A 79 8.64 -4.04 -10.18
CA LEU A 79 8.23 -2.98 -11.09
C LEU A 79 8.29 -3.43 -12.57
N GLN A 80 7.34 -2.95 -13.37
CA GLN A 80 7.39 -3.02 -14.83
C GLN A 80 8.11 -1.81 -15.44
N ILE A 81 7.96 -0.66 -14.82
CA ILE A 81 8.63 0.60 -15.18
C ILE A 81 9.44 1.06 -13.97
N VAL A 82 10.72 1.34 -14.17
CA VAL A 82 11.60 1.77 -13.08
C VAL A 82 11.68 3.30 -13.00
N PRO A 83 11.73 3.88 -11.79
CA PRO A 83 11.87 5.32 -11.62
C PRO A 83 13.29 5.81 -11.88
N GLY A 84 13.43 7.09 -12.21
CA GLY A 84 14.73 7.78 -12.36
C GLY A 84 15.34 8.26 -11.03
N VAL A 85 15.12 7.53 -9.94
CA VAL A 85 15.64 7.80 -8.60
C VAL A 85 16.29 6.55 -8.02
N PRO A 86 17.21 6.66 -7.06
CA PRO A 86 17.82 5.49 -6.43
C PRO A 86 16.80 4.60 -5.73
N TYR A 87 16.92 3.30 -5.90
CA TYR A 87 16.12 2.28 -5.23
C TYR A 87 16.95 1.01 -5.01
N TYR A 88 16.54 0.18 -4.06
CA TYR A 88 17.06 -1.17 -3.90
C TYR A 88 16.24 -2.14 -4.76
N ASP A 89 16.90 -2.97 -5.55
CA ASP A 89 16.25 -3.91 -6.45
C ASP A 89 16.30 -5.33 -5.89
N LEU A 90 15.13 -5.86 -5.51
CA LEU A 90 14.98 -7.26 -5.11
C LEU A 90 15.04 -8.23 -6.29
N ARG A 91 15.05 -7.71 -7.54
CA ARG A 91 15.00 -8.50 -8.78
C ARG A 91 13.76 -9.39 -8.88
N ALA A 92 12.69 -9.03 -8.17
CA ALA A 92 11.42 -9.72 -8.23
C ALA A 92 10.69 -9.39 -9.54
N LYS A 93 9.87 -10.32 -9.98
CA LYS A 93 8.95 -10.08 -11.11
C LYS A 93 7.69 -9.37 -10.61
N HIS A 94 7.03 -8.63 -11.51
CA HIS A 94 5.70 -8.09 -11.22
C HIS A 94 4.69 -9.22 -10.92
N GLY A 95 3.65 -8.90 -10.17
CA GLY A 95 2.58 -9.84 -9.83
C GLY A 95 1.79 -10.26 -11.05
N TYR A 96 1.45 -11.54 -11.10
CA TYR A 96 0.68 -12.13 -12.19
C TYR A 96 -0.82 -12.04 -11.96
N ASP A 97 -1.59 -12.33 -13.02
CA ASP A 97 -3.05 -12.47 -12.91
C ASP A 97 -3.40 -13.73 -12.12
N ILE A 98 -3.85 -13.50 -10.87
CA ILE A 98 -4.21 -14.56 -9.92
C ILE A 98 -5.32 -15.49 -10.39
N ARG A 99 -6.09 -15.10 -11.41
CA ARG A 99 -7.13 -15.95 -12.02
C ARG A 99 -6.56 -17.04 -12.92
N VAL A 100 -5.33 -16.84 -13.42
CA VAL A 100 -4.71 -17.69 -14.45
C VAL A 100 -3.56 -18.51 -13.88
N ARG A 101 -2.79 -17.93 -12.93
CA ARG A 101 -1.61 -18.58 -12.35
C ARG A 101 -1.30 -17.98 -10.97
N PRO A 102 -0.40 -18.61 -10.18
CA PRO A 102 0.04 -18.04 -8.91
C PRO A 102 0.52 -16.61 -9.09
N GLY A 103 0.01 -15.69 -8.22
CA GLY A 103 0.32 -14.26 -8.29
C GLY A 103 1.79 -13.94 -8.07
N VAL A 104 2.43 -14.66 -7.13
CA VAL A 104 3.84 -14.44 -6.74
C VAL A 104 4.54 -15.78 -6.55
N PRO A 105 4.96 -16.48 -7.62
CA PRO A 105 5.61 -17.78 -7.50
C PRO A 105 6.88 -17.79 -6.63
N ASP A 106 7.61 -16.67 -6.64
CA ASP A 106 8.85 -16.41 -5.92
C ASP A 106 8.65 -15.69 -4.56
N ALA A 107 7.46 -15.81 -3.96
CA ALA A 107 7.16 -15.17 -2.68
C ALA A 107 8.14 -15.56 -1.53
N PRO A 108 8.59 -16.80 -1.39
CA PRO A 108 9.57 -17.16 -0.36
C PRO A 108 10.91 -16.43 -0.54
N GLU A 109 11.39 -16.33 -1.77
CA GLU A 109 12.66 -15.70 -2.12
C GLU A 109 12.61 -14.19 -1.87
N ILE A 110 11.49 -13.54 -2.21
CA ILE A 110 11.25 -12.11 -1.94
C ILE A 110 11.23 -11.88 -0.43
N ARG A 111 10.48 -12.68 0.35
CA ARG A 111 10.44 -12.58 1.82
C ARG A 111 11.83 -12.69 2.41
N ASP A 112 12.61 -13.70 2.02
CA ASP A 112 13.96 -13.94 2.55
C ASP A 112 14.93 -12.82 2.19
N ALA A 113 14.87 -12.28 0.97
CA ALA A 113 15.71 -11.16 0.55
C ALA A 113 15.36 -9.89 1.34
N SER A 114 14.08 -9.62 1.54
CA SER A 114 13.58 -8.46 2.29
C SER A 114 13.93 -8.55 3.78
N ARG A 115 13.83 -9.74 4.37
CA ARG A 115 14.24 -9.98 5.76
C ARG A 115 15.72 -9.68 5.98
N ARG A 116 16.59 -10.10 5.06
CA ARG A 116 18.02 -9.77 5.11
C ARG A 116 18.29 -8.28 4.92
N LEU A 117 17.54 -7.62 4.03
CA LEU A 117 17.66 -6.18 3.80
C LEU A 117 17.33 -5.38 5.07
N ALA A 118 16.25 -5.74 5.78
CA ALA A 118 15.88 -5.09 7.04
C ALA A 118 17.00 -5.14 8.09
N GLY A 119 17.73 -6.25 8.16
CA GLY A 119 18.88 -6.41 9.06
C GLY A 119 20.08 -5.49 8.73
N CYS A 120 20.09 -4.84 7.56
CA CYS A 120 21.10 -3.86 7.17
C CYS A 120 20.68 -2.41 7.47
N CYS A 121 19.46 -2.19 7.94
CA CYS A 121 18.94 -0.85 8.23
C CYS A 121 19.11 -0.52 9.72
N ASP A 122 19.69 0.65 9.99
CA ASP A 122 19.83 1.15 11.35
C ASP A 122 18.75 2.20 11.62
N CYS A 123 17.74 1.83 12.41
CA CYS A 123 16.62 2.68 12.82
C CYS A 123 15.98 2.12 14.09
N ASP A 124 15.29 2.95 14.86
CA ASP A 124 14.48 2.51 15.99
C ASP A 124 13.06 2.13 15.55
N LEU A 125 12.48 2.91 14.64
CA LEU A 125 11.16 2.71 14.06
C LEU A 125 11.26 2.56 12.53
N ALA A 126 10.74 1.48 11.99
CA ALA A 126 10.58 1.25 10.56
C ALA A 126 9.14 1.55 10.12
N VAL A 127 8.93 2.60 9.34
CA VAL A 127 7.64 2.88 8.68
C VAL A 127 7.68 2.32 7.28
N ILE A 128 6.77 1.38 6.96
CA ILE A 128 6.74 0.64 5.70
C ILE A 128 5.46 0.97 4.94
N GLY A 129 5.58 1.71 3.85
CA GLY A 129 4.50 2.03 2.91
C GLY A 129 4.62 1.24 1.61
N GLU A 130 3.60 1.34 0.76
CA GLU A 130 3.53 0.65 -0.51
C GLU A 130 2.89 1.50 -1.61
N THR A 131 3.24 1.21 -2.85
CA THR A 131 2.46 1.62 -4.02
C THR A 131 2.37 0.46 -5.00
N ILE A 132 1.15 -0.05 -5.14
CA ILE A 132 0.82 -1.14 -6.06
C ILE A 132 -0.60 -1.01 -6.59
N PRO A 133 -0.78 -0.63 -7.85
CA PRO A 133 -2.09 -0.65 -8.50
C PRO A 133 -2.72 -2.04 -8.48
N GLY A 134 -4.02 -2.11 -8.19
CA GLY A 134 -4.76 -3.38 -8.13
C GLY A 134 -4.57 -4.19 -6.83
N GLY A 135 -3.67 -3.77 -5.94
CA GLY A 135 -3.32 -4.46 -4.71
C GLY A 135 -4.47 -4.66 -3.71
N THR A 136 -5.52 -3.84 -3.76
CA THR A 136 -6.72 -4.09 -2.93
C THR A 136 -7.45 -5.36 -3.33
N THR A 137 -7.38 -5.79 -4.60
CA THR A 137 -8.04 -7.02 -5.06
C THR A 137 -7.25 -8.26 -4.66
N THR A 138 -5.92 -8.23 -4.78
CA THR A 138 -5.04 -9.30 -4.30
C THR A 138 -5.13 -9.42 -2.77
N ALA A 139 -5.20 -8.29 -2.05
CA ALA A 139 -5.43 -8.24 -0.61
C ALA A 139 -6.77 -8.93 -0.22
N LEU A 140 -7.87 -8.62 -0.92
CA LEU A 140 -9.15 -9.28 -0.68
C LEU A 140 -9.06 -10.79 -0.86
N CYS A 141 -8.37 -11.25 -1.92
CA CYS A 141 -8.22 -12.67 -2.18
C CYS A 141 -7.43 -13.38 -1.08
N VAL A 142 -6.32 -12.79 -0.64
CA VAL A 142 -5.52 -13.31 0.49
C VAL A 142 -6.34 -13.35 1.77
N LEU A 143 -7.04 -12.27 2.14
CA LEU A 143 -7.92 -12.24 3.32
C LEU A 143 -8.98 -13.34 3.27
N ARG A 144 -9.63 -13.57 2.11
CA ARG A 144 -10.59 -14.68 1.94
C ARG A 144 -9.91 -16.04 2.10
N ALA A 145 -8.72 -16.23 1.54
CA ALA A 145 -7.97 -17.48 1.64
C ALA A 145 -7.56 -17.81 3.08
N LEU A 146 -7.26 -16.78 3.89
CA LEU A 146 -6.98 -16.89 5.33
C LEU A 146 -8.25 -17.01 6.20
N GLY A 147 -9.45 -16.77 5.63
CA GLY A 147 -10.71 -16.91 6.33
C GLY A 147 -11.22 -15.64 7.02
N TYR A 148 -10.65 -14.48 6.74
CA TYR A 148 -11.15 -13.20 7.24
C TYR A 148 -12.38 -12.74 6.44
N ASN A 149 -13.46 -12.45 7.15
CA ASN A 149 -14.67 -11.86 6.56
C ASN A 149 -14.53 -10.32 6.50
N ALA A 150 -13.50 -9.86 5.80
CA ALA A 150 -13.18 -8.45 5.62
C ALA A 150 -13.45 -8.01 4.19
N ASN A 151 -13.61 -6.71 3.99
CA ASN A 151 -13.62 -6.10 2.68
C ASN A 151 -12.34 -5.26 2.50
N VAL A 152 -12.22 -4.63 1.35
CA VAL A 152 -11.11 -3.75 1.02
C VAL A 152 -11.62 -2.43 0.47
N SER A 153 -10.84 -1.39 0.67
CA SER A 153 -11.10 -0.06 0.13
C SER A 153 -10.86 -0.01 -1.39
N SER A 154 -11.06 1.16 -1.98
CA SER A 154 -10.80 1.45 -3.38
C SER A 154 -10.33 2.89 -3.54
N SER A 155 -9.51 3.14 -4.55
CA SER A 155 -9.19 4.50 -4.99
C SER A 155 -10.36 5.21 -5.69
N PHE A 156 -11.40 4.49 -6.09
CA PHE A 156 -12.64 5.08 -6.58
C PHE A 156 -13.55 5.48 -5.42
N ALA A 157 -14.33 6.55 -5.58
CA ALA A 157 -15.39 6.91 -4.63
C ALA A 157 -16.43 5.78 -4.51
N ALA A 158 -16.83 5.19 -5.63
CA ALA A 158 -17.66 3.99 -5.67
C ALA A 158 -16.79 2.74 -5.78
N ASN A 159 -16.64 2.00 -4.70
CA ASN A 159 -15.82 0.79 -4.64
C ASN A 159 -16.39 -0.30 -5.58
N PRO A 160 -15.63 -0.84 -6.55
CA PRO A 160 -16.08 -1.88 -7.45
C PRO A 160 -16.14 -3.27 -6.78
N THR A 161 -16.80 -3.38 -5.64
CA THR A 161 -16.84 -4.57 -4.79
C THR A 161 -17.29 -5.82 -5.56
N ALA A 162 -18.32 -5.71 -6.39
CA ALA A 162 -18.84 -6.84 -7.16
C ALA A 162 -17.80 -7.39 -8.16
N LEU A 163 -17.01 -6.51 -8.78
CA LEU A 163 -15.95 -6.90 -9.70
C LEU A 163 -14.78 -7.55 -8.95
N LYS A 164 -14.37 -7.00 -7.82
CA LYS A 164 -13.32 -7.58 -6.95
C LYS A 164 -13.73 -8.98 -6.49
N GLU A 165 -14.94 -9.14 -5.98
CA GLU A 165 -15.48 -10.44 -5.54
C GLU A 165 -15.58 -11.46 -6.71
N LYS A 166 -15.84 -10.99 -7.93
CA LYS A 166 -15.81 -11.86 -9.12
C LYS A 166 -14.38 -12.37 -9.35
N VAL A 167 -13.38 -11.49 -9.34
CA VAL A 167 -11.96 -11.87 -9.49
C VAL A 167 -11.55 -12.88 -8.42
N VAL A 168 -11.92 -12.63 -7.15
CA VAL A 168 -11.62 -13.53 -6.02
C VAL A 168 -12.22 -14.91 -6.24
N ARG A 169 -13.50 -14.99 -6.63
CA ARG A 169 -14.14 -16.29 -6.90
C ARG A 169 -13.47 -17.05 -8.04
N GLU A 170 -13.13 -16.36 -9.13
CA GLU A 170 -12.43 -16.95 -10.28
C GLU A 170 -11.06 -17.49 -9.87
N ALA A 171 -10.28 -16.70 -9.11
CA ALA A 171 -8.95 -17.09 -8.65
C ALA A 171 -8.99 -18.30 -7.70
N MET A 172 -9.85 -18.26 -6.70
CA MET A 172 -9.98 -19.36 -5.72
C MET A 172 -10.51 -20.64 -6.38
N TYR A 173 -11.47 -20.52 -7.30
CA TYR A 173 -11.97 -21.67 -8.06
C TYR A 173 -10.86 -22.28 -8.93
N GLY A 174 -10.12 -21.46 -9.68
CA GLY A 174 -9.02 -21.93 -10.53
C GLY A 174 -7.90 -22.63 -9.76
N ALA A 175 -7.62 -22.17 -8.54
CA ALA A 175 -6.65 -22.78 -7.64
C ALA A 175 -7.18 -23.96 -6.81
N SER A 176 -8.48 -24.25 -6.87
CA SER A 176 -9.17 -25.25 -6.03
C SER A 176 -8.99 -24.99 -4.52
N ILE A 177 -9.06 -23.73 -4.13
CA ILE A 177 -8.92 -23.25 -2.73
C ILE A 177 -10.27 -22.78 -2.22
N SER A 178 -10.63 -23.19 -1.00
CA SER A 178 -11.82 -22.71 -0.30
C SER A 178 -11.46 -21.57 0.66
N PRO A 179 -12.39 -20.64 0.96
CA PRO A 179 -12.17 -19.61 1.98
C PRO A 179 -11.73 -20.22 3.31
N GLY A 180 -10.71 -19.63 3.93
CA GLY A 180 -10.15 -20.05 5.21
C GLY A 180 -9.23 -21.28 5.18
N SER A 181 -9.10 -21.96 4.03
CA SER A 181 -8.31 -23.20 3.97
C SER A 181 -6.79 -22.99 3.97
N LEU A 182 -6.34 -21.75 3.89
CA LEU A 182 -4.91 -21.40 3.94
C LEU A 182 -4.50 -20.63 5.20
N ARG A 183 -5.32 -20.65 6.25
CA ARG A 183 -4.99 -20.00 7.52
C ARG A 183 -3.66 -20.47 8.09
N ASP A 184 -3.42 -21.78 8.08
CA ASP A 184 -2.20 -22.40 8.62
C ASP A 184 -1.01 -22.35 7.64
N ASP A 185 -1.22 -21.79 6.42
CA ASP A 185 -0.16 -21.63 5.41
C ASP A 185 -0.30 -20.27 4.70
N PRO A 186 -0.10 -19.15 5.45
CA PRO A 186 -0.35 -17.82 4.94
C PRO A 186 0.58 -17.45 3.77
N MET A 187 1.79 -17.95 3.75
CA MET A 187 2.71 -17.70 2.63
C MET A 187 2.29 -18.41 1.34
N ARG A 188 1.56 -19.51 1.43
CA ARG A 188 0.91 -20.12 0.27
C ARG A 188 -0.25 -19.27 -0.23
N ALA A 189 -1.02 -18.65 0.67
CA ALA A 189 -2.06 -17.68 0.27
C ALA A 189 -1.43 -16.51 -0.51
N VAL A 190 -0.32 -15.95 -0.02
CA VAL A 190 0.45 -14.90 -0.71
C VAL A 190 0.94 -15.38 -2.08
N LYS A 191 1.56 -16.56 -2.14
CA LYS A 191 2.07 -17.14 -3.40
C LYS A 191 0.99 -17.27 -4.46
N LEU A 192 -0.20 -17.76 -4.08
CA LEU A 192 -1.28 -18.01 -5.01
C LEU A 192 -2.04 -16.74 -5.39
N PHE A 193 -2.34 -15.88 -4.41
CA PHE A 193 -3.33 -14.82 -4.54
C PHE A 193 -2.81 -13.42 -4.25
N GLY A 194 -1.61 -13.31 -3.70
CA GLY A 194 -0.99 -12.03 -3.37
C GLY A 194 -0.35 -11.35 -4.56
N ASP A 195 0.41 -10.34 -4.23
CA ASP A 195 1.25 -9.56 -5.13
C ASP A 195 2.66 -9.40 -4.52
N PRO A 196 3.68 -8.95 -5.27
CA PRO A 196 5.07 -8.95 -4.80
C PRO A 196 5.35 -8.00 -3.63
N MET A 197 4.48 -7.01 -3.39
CA MET A 197 4.57 -6.13 -2.22
C MET A 197 4.40 -6.93 -0.93
N MET A 198 3.43 -7.84 -0.87
CA MET A 198 3.10 -8.58 0.35
C MET A 198 4.27 -9.37 0.93
N PRO A 199 4.94 -10.28 0.19
CA PRO A 199 6.09 -11.02 0.75
C PRO A 199 7.27 -10.09 1.06
N CYS A 200 7.41 -8.97 0.34
CA CYS A 200 8.43 -7.98 0.66
C CYS A 200 8.16 -7.32 2.02
N VAL A 201 6.95 -6.81 2.26
CA VAL A 201 6.60 -6.18 3.54
C VAL A 201 6.66 -7.18 4.69
N VAL A 202 6.16 -8.41 4.50
CA VAL A 202 6.27 -9.48 5.50
C VAL A 202 7.74 -9.74 5.87
N GLY A 203 8.62 -9.86 4.88
CA GLY A 203 10.05 -10.10 5.11
C GLY A 203 10.74 -8.93 5.80
N LEU A 204 10.45 -7.68 5.39
CA LEU A 204 10.95 -6.48 6.07
C LEU A 204 10.52 -6.44 7.53
N THR A 205 9.22 -6.63 7.78
CA THR A 205 8.66 -6.64 9.14
C THR A 205 9.35 -7.70 10.01
N GLU A 206 9.43 -8.94 9.54
CA GLU A 206 10.15 -10.02 10.24
C GLU A 206 11.60 -9.65 10.55
N GLY A 207 12.31 -9.05 9.61
CA GLY A 207 13.71 -8.67 9.79
C GLY A 207 13.89 -7.54 10.82
N PHE A 208 13.00 -6.54 10.83
CA PHE A 208 13.02 -5.46 11.81
C PHE A 208 12.67 -5.97 13.21
N LEU A 209 11.59 -6.74 13.36
CA LEU A 209 11.19 -7.34 14.65
C LEU A 209 12.28 -8.23 15.23
N ASN A 210 12.92 -9.07 14.40
CA ASN A 210 14.05 -9.91 14.82
C ASN A 210 15.26 -9.09 15.28
N SER A 211 15.35 -7.83 14.87
CA SER A 211 16.40 -6.90 15.28
C SER A 211 15.95 -5.99 16.44
N GLY A 212 14.79 -6.26 17.06
CA GLY A 212 14.24 -5.48 18.18
C GLY A 212 13.79 -4.07 17.79
N LYS A 213 13.34 -3.88 16.55
CA LYS A 213 12.86 -2.59 16.02
C LYS A 213 11.35 -2.55 16.01
N GLU A 214 10.76 -1.37 16.20
CA GLU A 214 9.32 -1.14 16.06
C GLU A 214 8.94 -1.05 14.58
N VAL A 215 7.73 -1.53 14.24
CA VAL A 215 7.24 -1.51 12.85
C VAL A 215 5.87 -0.84 12.76
N LEU A 216 5.79 0.16 11.90
CA LEU A 216 4.54 0.82 11.52
C LEU A 216 4.22 0.48 10.05
N LEU A 217 3.16 -0.26 9.81
CA LEU A 217 2.65 -0.51 8.47
C LEU A 217 1.81 0.69 8.01
N ALA A 218 2.30 1.39 7.01
CA ALA A 218 1.71 2.63 6.50
C ALA A 218 0.85 2.33 5.25
N GLY A 219 -0.46 2.35 5.39
CA GLY A 219 -1.36 2.08 4.28
C GLY A 219 -2.76 1.68 4.73
N GLY A 220 -3.62 1.36 3.77
CA GLY A 220 -5.01 0.98 4.01
C GLY A 220 -5.22 -0.53 4.14
N THR A 221 -6.28 -1.02 3.48
CA THR A 221 -6.66 -2.44 3.53
C THR A 221 -5.64 -3.40 2.94
N GLN A 222 -4.72 -2.93 2.10
CA GLN A 222 -3.58 -3.72 1.62
C GLN A 222 -2.62 -4.05 2.76
N MET A 223 -2.27 -3.05 3.58
CA MET A 223 -1.47 -3.28 4.79
C MET A 223 -2.25 -4.06 5.86
N GLY A 224 -3.59 -3.92 5.91
CA GLY A 224 -4.44 -4.79 6.72
C GLY A 224 -4.35 -6.26 6.31
N ALA A 225 -4.22 -6.56 5.02
CA ALA A 225 -3.98 -7.94 4.55
C ALA A 225 -2.57 -8.44 4.93
N VAL A 226 -1.56 -7.57 4.87
CA VAL A 226 -0.21 -7.91 5.38
C VAL A 226 -0.24 -8.19 6.88
N ALA A 227 -0.94 -7.37 7.66
CA ALA A 227 -1.11 -7.60 9.09
C ALA A 227 -1.82 -8.94 9.39
N ALA A 228 -2.80 -9.33 8.56
CA ALA A 228 -3.43 -10.66 8.66
C ALA A 228 -2.41 -11.79 8.40
N ILE A 229 -1.56 -11.65 7.39
CA ILE A 229 -0.49 -12.62 7.13
C ILE A 229 0.47 -12.71 8.32
N LEU A 230 0.87 -11.57 8.89
CA LEU A 230 1.77 -11.51 10.05
C LEU A 230 1.14 -12.15 11.29
N LYS A 231 -0.18 -11.95 11.51
CA LYS A 231 -0.91 -12.60 12.61
C LYS A 231 -0.86 -14.12 12.47
N GLU A 232 -1.15 -14.65 11.29
CA GLU A 232 -1.10 -16.11 11.07
C GLU A 232 0.34 -16.68 11.07
N LEU A 233 1.37 -15.81 10.98
CA LEU A 233 2.78 -16.15 11.17
C LEU A 233 3.26 -15.96 12.62
N ASN A 234 2.41 -15.49 13.55
CA ASN A 234 2.75 -15.09 14.92
C ASN A 234 3.83 -13.99 14.97
N LEU A 235 3.70 -12.97 14.11
CA LEU A 235 4.62 -11.84 13.97
C LEU A 235 3.90 -10.48 14.13
N SER A 236 2.72 -10.43 14.75
CA SER A 236 1.89 -9.22 14.79
C SER A 236 1.98 -8.42 16.09
N ASP A 237 2.56 -8.96 17.16
CA ASP A 237 2.45 -8.40 18.52
C ASP A 237 3.06 -6.98 18.65
N ASP A 238 4.13 -6.69 17.87
CA ASP A 238 4.82 -5.40 17.88
C ASP A 238 4.61 -4.62 16.56
N VAL A 239 3.48 -4.85 15.89
CA VAL A 239 3.12 -4.21 14.62
C VAL A 239 1.92 -3.30 14.81
N VAL A 240 2.03 -2.08 14.29
CA VAL A 240 0.97 -1.07 14.31
C VAL A 240 0.58 -0.68 12.89
N LEU A 241 -0.68 -0.42 12.62
CA LEU A 241 -1.17 0.14 11.35
C LEU A 241 -1.31 1.67 11.45
N ALA A 242 -0.88 2.39 10.42
CA ALA A 242 -1.18 3.80 10.25
C ALA A 242 -1.81 4.05 8.89
N THR A 243 -3.00 4.61 8.87
CA THR A 243 -3.79 4.87 7.67
C THR A 243 -4.37 6.28 7.68
N THR A 244 -5.14 6.63 6.66
CA THR A 244 -5.90 7.88 6.61
C THR A 244 -7.29 7.71 7.20
N LYS A 245 -7.86 8.81 7.70
CA LYS A 245 -9.27 8.87 8.10
C LYS A 245 -10.22 8.41 6.98
N TYR A 246 -9.85 8.67 5.72
CA TYR A 246 -10.67 8.30 4.56
C TYR A 246 -10.84 6.79 4.38
N VAL A 247 -9.88 5.97 4.84
CA VAL A 247 -10.02 4.50 4.90
C VAL A 247 -10.85 4.08 6.10
N PHE A 248 -10.65 4.72 7.25
CA PHE A 248 -11.44 4.44 8.45
C PHE A 248 -12.93 4.69 8.23
N ASP A 249 -13.27 5.78 7.55
CA ASP A 249 -14.65 6.19 7.29
C ASP A 249 -15.27 5.46 6.08
N ASP A 250 -14.49 4.69 5.31
CA ASP A 250 -14.99 3.93 4.17
C ASP A 250 -15.81 2.71 4.63
N ALA A 251 -17.11 2.88 4.75
CA ALA A 251 -18.01 1.79 5.14
C ALA A 251 -17.92 0.55 4.22
N SER A 252 -17.51 0.74 2.95
CA SER A 252 -17.35 -0.37 2.02
C SER A 252 -16.12 -1.22 2.31
N ALA A 253 -15.11 -0.66 2.97
CA ALA A 253 -13.85 -1.32 3.31
C ALA A 253 -13.96 -2.20 4.57
N ARG A 254 -14.86 -1.85 5.50
CA ARG A 254 -14.99 -2.51 6.81
C ARG A 254 -13.64 -2.65 7.52
N PHE A 255 -12.81 -1.59 7.43
CA PHE A 255 -11.44 -1.63 7.91
C PHE A 255 -11.34 -1.78 9.43
N ILE A 256 -12.23 -1.11 10.17
CA ILE A 256 -12.30 -1.21 11.64
C ILE A 256 -12.56 -2.65 12.07
N GLU A 257 -13.52 -3.33 11.41
CA GLU A 257 -13.82 -4.74 11.71
C GLU A 257 -12.63 -5.66 11.43
N LEU A 258 -11.83 -5.36 10.40
CA LEU A 258 -10.59 -6.09 10.14
C LEU A 258 -9.57 -5.87 11.25
N VAL A 259 -9.33 -4.62 11.65
CA VAL A 259 -8.39 -4.26 12.73
C VAL A 259 -8.77 -4.94 14.05
N GLU A 260 -10.06 -4.91 14.41
CA GLU A 260 -10.59 -5.61 15.59
C GLU A 260 -10.37 -7.12 15.51
N ALA A 261 -10.63 -7.74 14.35
CA ALA A 261 -10.41 -9.17 14.15
C ALA A 261 -8.93 -9.56 14.20
N LEU A 262 -8.04 -8.63 13.86
CA LEU A 262 -6.59 -8.81 13.95
C LEU A 262 -6.05 -8.56 15.36
N GLU A 263 -6.80 -7.88 16.23
CA GLU A 263 -6.38 -7.49 17.60
C GLU A 263 -5.07 -6.68 17.58
N ILE A 264 -4.93 -5.76 16.60
CA ILE A 264 -3.76 -4.89 16.44
C ILE A 264 -4.16 -3.43 16.61
N ASP A 265 -3.20 -2.61 17.04
CA ASP A 265 -3.40 -1.17 17.11
C ASP A 265 -3.40 -0.52 15.73
N ALA A 266 -4.28 0.46 15.54
CA ALA A 266 -4.36 1.23 14.31
C ALA A 266 -4.57 2.72 14.59
N PHE A 267 -3.80 3.56 13.89
CA PHE A 267 -3.91 5.00 13.92
C PHE A 267 -4.50 5.51 12.61
N SER A 268 -5.36 6.54 12.72
CA SER A 268 -5.84 7.24 11.53
C SER A 268 -5.44 8.71 11.56
N ALA A 269 -4.80 9.15 10.49
CA ALA A 269 -4.42 10.54 10.30
C ALA A 269 -5.42 11.27 9.40
N TYR A 270 -5.71 12.52 9.70
CA TYR A 270 -6.68 13.34 8.97
C TYR A 270 -6.12 14.73 8.64
N PRO A 271 -5.87 15.04 7.36
CA PRO A 271 -5.33 16.34 6.95
C PRO A 271 -6.38 17.45 6.83
N ASP A 272 -7.68 17.11 6.84
CA ASP A 272 -8.84 18.04 6.65
C ASP A 272 -8.70 18.89 5.38
N PHE A 273 -8.69 18.21 4.24
CA PHE A 273 -8.59 18.88 2.94
C PHE A 273 -9.83 19.68 2.54
N SER A 274 -10.92 19.66 3.35
CA SER A 274 -12.04 20.58 3.17
C SER A 274 -11.60 22.05 3.25
N LYS A 275 -10.53 22.32 3.99
CA LYS A 275 -9.91 23.64 4.16
C LYS A 275 -8.90 24.00 3.07
N SER A 276 -8.57 23.07 2.17
CA SER A 276 -7.62 23.34 1.08
C SER A 276 -8.27 24.17 -0.02
N SER A 277 -7.49 25.07 -0.64
CA SER A 277 -7.88 25.78 -1.86
C SER A 277 -7.67 24.97 -3.13
N ILE A 278 -7.01 23.81 -3.03
CA ILE A 278 -6.65 22.94 -4.17
C ILE A 278 -7.73 21.89 -4.37
N SER A 279 -8.45 21.97 -5.50
CA SER A 279 -9.57 21.08 -5.79
C SER A 279 -9.19 19.60 -5.85
N ALA A 280 -7.98 19.29 -6.32
CA ALA A 280 -7.45 17.93 -6.37
C ALA A 280 -7.31 17.28 -4.97
N LEU A 281 -7.05 18.08 -3.92
CA LEU A 281 -7.02 17.63 -2.52
C LEU A 281 -8.44 17.49 -1.94
N GLN A 282 -9.34 18.42 -2.26
CA GLN A 282 -10.73 18.36 -1.77
C GLN A 282 -11.47 17.09 -2.21
N LYS A 283 -11.00 16.40 -3.26
CA LYS A 283 -11.57 15.13 -3.73
C LYS A 283 -11.38 13.97 -2.76
N TYR A 284 -10.37 14.03 -1.88
CA TYR A 284 -10.23 13.08 -0.79
C TYR A 284 -11.44 13.11 0.15
N GLU A 285 -12.00 14.29 0.41
CA GLU A 285 -13.22 14.45 1.23
C GLU A 285 -14.47 13.88 0.55
N GLN A 286 -14.39 13.65 -0.76
CA GLN A 286 -15.46 13.03 -1.56
C GLN A 286 -15.28 11.51 -1.68
N GLY A 287 -14.29 10.94 -0.99
CA GLY A 287 -13.99 9.51 -0.99
C GLY A 287 -13.16 9.03 -2.19
N GLU A 288 -12.54 9.94 -2.92
CA GLU A 288 -11.59 9.58 -3.97
C GLU A 288 -10.20 9.28 -3.38
N VAL A 289 -9.47 8.34 -3.96
CA VAL A 289 -8.12 7.89 -3.60
C VAL A 289 -8.04 7.25 -2.21
N LYS A 290 -8.31 7.96 -1.15
CA LYS A 290 -8.32 7.57 0.28
C LYS A 290 -6.93 7.29 0.88
N GLU A 291 -6.12 6.40 0.29
CA GLU A 291 -4.81 5.96 0.80
C GLU A 291 -3.92 5.50 -0.37
N GLY A 292 -2.68 5.24 -0.09
CA GLY A 292 -1.63 4.75 -0.96
C GLY A 292 -0.30 5.44 -0.69
N VAL A 293 0.76 4.88 -1.20
CA VAL A 293 2.12 5.43 -1.08
C VAL A 293 2.58 5.60 0.38
N GLY A 294 1.87 4.97 1.35
CA GLY A 294 2.16 5.11 2.77
C GLY A 294 1.75 6.46 3.38
N ALA A 295 0.74 7.12 2.81
CA ALA A 295 0.33 8.46 3.21
C ALA A 295 -0.05 8.55 4.69
N GLY A 296 -0.83 7.61 5.22
CA GLY A 296 -1.23 7.59 6.64
C GLY A 296 -0.04 7.53 7.59
N GLY A 297 0.96 6.70 7.27
CA GLY A 297 2.19 6.62 8.06
C GLY A 297 3.05 7.88 7.96
N ALA A 298 3.14 8.50 6.78
CA ALA A 298 3.88 9.75 6.61
C ALA A 298 3.23 10.92 7.38
N MET A 299 1.89 10.99 7.43
CA MET A 299 1.16 11.92 8.28
C MET A 299 1.42 11.66 9.76
N THR A 300 1.43 10.40 10.17
CA THR A 300 1.73 9.99 11.55
C THR A 300 3.15 10.42 11.93
N LEU A 301 4.15 10.25 11.07
CA LEU A 301 5.51 10.74 11.29
C LEU A 301 5.57 12.26 11.47
N ALA A 302 4.86 13.03 10.66
CA ALA A 302 4.79 14.48 10.82
C ALA A 302 4.17 14.85 12.17
N CYS A 303 3.10 14.17 12.60
CA CYS A 303 2.46 14.37 13.90
C CYS A 303 3.41 14.06 15.08
N ILE A 304 4.10 12.93 15.04
CA ILE A 304 5.10 12.54 16.05
C ILE A 304 6.25 13.57 16.11
N SER A 305 6.60 14.18 14.96
CA SER A 305 7.60 15.24 14.86
C SER A 305 7.10 16.61 15.34
N GLY A 306 5.86 16.70 15.85
CA GLY A 306 5.30 17.91 16.47
C GLY A 306 4.55 18.83 15.51
N TYR A 307 4.30 18.43 14.29
CA TYR A 307 3.50 19.22 13.33
C TYR A 307 2.01 18.93 13.46
N ASP A 308 1.23 19.99 13.47
CA ASP A 308 -0.23 19.90 13.51
C ASP A 308 -0.84 19.69 12.10
N GLN A 309 -2.15 19.51 12.09
CA GLN A 309 -2.94 19.29 10.87
C GLN A 309 -2.82 20.44 9.86
N ASP A 310 -2.77 21.69 10.33
CA ASP A 310 -2.70 22.87 9.46
C ASP A 310 -1.33 22.97 8.79
N ALA A 311 -0.25 22.77 9.56
CA ALA A 311 1.11 22.73 9.04
C ALA A 311 1.29 21.61 8.00
N TYR A 312 0.73 20.42 8.27
CA TYR A 312 0.78 19.32 7.33
C TYR A 312 0.05 19.64 6.03
N ARG A 313 -1.19 20.18 6.12
CA ARG A 313 -1.97 20.55 4.92
C ARG A 313 -1.26 21.61 4.08
N GLN A 314 -0.67 22.62 4.72
CA GLN A 314 0.11 23.66 4.03
C GLN A 314 1.30 23.07 3.28
N GLU A 315 2.01 22.13 3.89
CA GLU A 315 3.13 21.45 3.23
C GLU A 315 2.66 20.61 2.03
N VAL A 316 1.54 19.89 2.14
CA VAL A 316 0.95 19.16 0.99
C VAL A 316 0.62 20.12 -0.16
N GLU A 317 0.03 21.27 0.14
CA GLU A 317 -0.25 22.31 -0.86
C GLU A 317 1.04 22.88 -1.48
N ALA A 318 2.10 23.02 -0.69
CA ALA A 318 3.40 23.47 -1.18
C ALA A 318 4.04 22.45 -2.12
N VAL A 319 3.96 21.15 -1.80
CA VAL A 319 4.44 20.06 -2.68
C VAL A 319 3.69 20.08 -4.01
N ILE A 320 2.35 20.16 -4.01
CA ILE A 320 1.56 20.19 -5.25
C ILE A 320 1.93 21.39 -6.13
N LYS A 321 2.17 22.56 -5.55
CA LYS A 321 2.54 23.76 -6.33
C LYS A 321 3.92 23.65 -7.00
N GLN A 322 4.74 22.67 -6.63
CA GLN A 322 6.07 22.42 -7.23
C GLN A 322 6.04 21.35 -8.33
N LEU A 323 4.93 20.60 -8.45
CA LEU A 323 4.71 19.61 -9.49
C LEU A 323 4.25 20.26 -10.80
#